data_4b226fad3144b8df5197cd37a5b01528
#
_entry.id   4b226fad3144b8df5197cd37a5b01528
#
_cell.length_a   1.000
_cell.length_b   1.000
_cell.length_c   1.000
_cell.angle_alpha   90.00
_cell.angle_beta   90.00
_cell.angle_gamma   90.00
#
_symmetry.space_group_name_H-M   'P 1'
#
loop_
_entity.id
_entity.type
_entity.pdbx_description
1 polymer ?
#
loop_
_entity_poly.entity_id
_entity_poly.type
_entity_poly.pdbx_seq_one_letter_code
_entity_poly.pdbx_strand_id
1 'polypeptide(L)'
;NHSTWLTFMKNRISLGRELLNNEGIIFINVDAIEEAYLKVLCDEIFGVENFVNVIAVKSSTPSGTKTAHKEKTIIKQKDLILVYRKTDKARLIPQYTVRNKWDKHYSLFLEGDEIENFKLVKLSDKLIENDIIKKKISLDKIDINNKKFKEFYLKNSKRICRLQSHKNKEADKISREKGDT
;
A
#
# COMPACT_ATOMS: atom_id res chain seq x y z
N ASN A 1 8.20 11.81 -34.37
CA ASN A 1 9.31 12.63 -33.90
C ASN A 1 9.01 13.03 -32.44
N HIS A 2 9.92 12.72 -31.53
CA HIS A 2 9.78 13.00 -30.07
C HIS A 2 9.56 14.50 -29.79
N SER A 3 10.25 15.40 -30.50
CA SER A 3 10.12 16.84 -30.25
C SER A 3 8.72 17.38 -30.57
N THR A 4 8.12 16.95 -31.64
CA THR A 4 6.73 17.34 -32.00
C THR A 4 5.74 16.84 -30.96
N TRP A 5 5.92 15.59 -30.51
CA TRP A 5 5.10 15.01 -29.46
C TRP A 5 5.28 15.74 -28.12
N LEU A 6 6.51 16.07 -27.74
CA LEU A 6 6.78 16.85 -26.53
C LEU A 6 6.18 18.25 -26.57
N THR A 7 6.25 18.94 -27.71
CA THR A 7 5.60 20.25 -27.90
C THR A 7 4.08 20.14 -27.70
N PHE A 8 3.47 19.10 -28.26
CA PHE A 8 2.06 18.81 -28.08
C PHE A 8 1.72 18.50 -26.60
N MET A 9 2.57 17.73 -25.90
CA MET A 9 2.35 17.38 -24.50
C MET A 9 2.57 18.55 -23.56
N LYS A 10 3.55 19.42 -23.84
CA LYS A 10 3.87 20.61 -23.03
C LYS A 10 2.62 21.47 -22.77
N ASN A 11 1.91 21.83 -23.81
CA ASN A 11 0.71 22.68 -23.68
C ASN A 11 -0.38 22.00 -22.83
N ARG A 12 -0.58 20.70 -22.99
CA ARG A 12 -1.59 19.94 -22.26
C ARG A 12 -1.25 19.75 -20.80
N ILE A 13 0.01 19.46 -20.51
CA ILE A 13 0.49 19.26 -19.15
C ILE A 13 0.52 20.59 -18.39
N SER A 14 0.91 21.69 -19.04
CA SER A 14 0.87 23.03 -18.46
C SER A 14 -0.57 23.42 -18.11
N LEU A 15 -1.51 23.23 -19.04
CA LEU A 15 -2.93 23.46 -18.78
C LEU A 15 -3.47 22.55 -17.67
N GLY A 16 -3.08 21.28 -17.69
CA GLY A 16 -3.44 20.32 -16.62
C GLY A 16 -2.96 20.79 -15.24
N ARG A 17 -1.74 21.32 -15.16
CA ARG A 17 -1.22 21.91 -13.91
C ARG A 17 -2.02 23.12 -13.44
N GLU A 18 -2.45 23.99 -14.35
CA GLU A 18 -3.28 25.16 -14.02
C GLU A 18 -4.64 24.74 -13.47
N LEU A 19 -5.28 23.73 -14.08
CA LEU A 19 -6.58 23.22 -13.67
C LEU A 19 -6.57 22.48 -12.30
N LEU A 20 -5.42 21.99 -11.85
CA LEU A 20 -5.31 21.39 -10.54
C LEU A 20 -5.43 22.44 -9.42
N ASN A 21 -6.13 22.09 -8.34
CA ASN A 21 -6.05 22.83 -7.09
C ASN A 21 -4.69 22.60 -6.40
N ASN A 22 -4.39 23.32 -5.32
CA ASN A 22 -3.09 23.19 -4.63
C ASN A 22 -2.86 21.82 -3.98
N GLU A 23 -3.91 21.06 -3.72
CA GLU A 23 -3.84 19.69 -3.18
C GLU A 23 -3.91 18.63 -4.28
N GLY A 24 -3.98 19.05 -5.55
CA GLY A 24 -4.18 18.19 -6.70
C GLY A 24 -2.96 17.36 -7.07
N ILE A 25 -3.24 16.19 -7.62
CA ILE A 25 -2.26 15.22 -8.13
C ILE A 25 -2.64 14.86 -9.57
N ILE A 26 -1.66 14.76 -10.45
CA ILE A 26 -1.84 14.33 -11.83
C ILE A 26 -1.19 12.96 -12.05
N PHE A 27 -1.87 12.13 -12.82
CA PHE A 27 -1.42 10.81 -13.27
C PHE A 27 -1.33 10.84 -14.79
N ILE A 28 -0.14 10.64 -15.35
CA ILE A 28 0.10 10.73 -16.78
C ILE A 28 0.56 9.37 -17.28
N ASN A 29 -0.30 8.71 -18.04
CA ASN A 29 0.03 7.41 -18.64
C ASN A 29 0.95 7.59 -19.83
N VAL A 30 2.03 6.81 -19.88
CA VAL A 30 3.06 6.88 -20.92
C VAL A 30 3.66 5.49 -21.14
N ASP A 31 4.14 5.23 -22.34
CA ASP A 31 4.91 4.03 -22.60
C ASP A 31 6.40 4.23 -22.26
N ALA A 32 7.14 3.12 -22.26
CA ALA A 32 8.56 3.15 -21.89
C ALA A 32 9.47 3.90 -22.91
N ILE A 33 8.97 4.18 -24.14
CA ILE A 33 9.75 4.89 -25.17
C ILE A 33 9.81 6.38 -24.87
N GLU A 34 8.69 6.95 -24.45
CA GLU A 34 8.56 8.41 -24.25
C GLU A 34 8.68 8.81 -22.76
N GLU A 35 8.79 7.85 -21.85
CA GLU A 35 8.77 8.09 -20.40
C GLU A 35 9.88 9.06 -19.95
N ALA A 36 11.11 8.82 -20.39
CA ALA A 36 12.26 9.63 -19.98
C ALA A 36 12.11 11.11 -20.44
N TYR A 37 11.66 11.33 -21.67
CA TYR A 37 11.44 12.67 -22.20
C TYR A 37 10.28 13.37 -21.51
N LEU A 38 9.21 12.64 -21.25
CA LEU A 38 8.04 13.16 -20.55
C LEU A 38 8.37 13.49 -19.09
N LYS A 39 9.21 12.68 -18.45
CA LYS A 39 9.69 12.94 -17.09
C LYS A 39 10.43 14.28 -16.99
N VAL A 40 11.35 14.55 -17.91
CA VAL A 40 12.08 15.83 -17.96
C VAL A 40 11.12 17.00 -18.17
N LEU A 41 10.19 16.88 -19.11
CA LEU A 41 9.17 17.90 -19.37
C LEU A 41 8.28 18.17 -18.15
N CYS A 42 7.88 17.12 -17.44
CA CYS A 42 7.09 17.26 -16.22
C CYS A 42 7.90 17.89 -15.07
N ASP A 43 9.20 17.58 -14.95
CA ASP A 43 10.09 18.23 -13.99
C ASP A 43 10.21 19.74 -14.23
N GLU A 44 10.26 20.17 -15.51
CA GLU A 44 10.24 21.60 -15.86
C GLU A 44 8.91 22.27 -15.52
N ILE A 45 7.78 21.60 -15.72
CA ILE A 45 6.45 22.18 -15.52
C ILE A 45 6.05 22.17 -14.04
N PHE A 46 6.22 21.05 -13.34
CA PHE A 46 5.76 20.87 -11.95
C PHE A 46 6.83 21.20 -10.91
N GLY A 47 8.12 21.12 -11.27
CA GLY A 47 9.26 21.09 -10.35
C GLY A 47 9.64 19.67 -9.95
N VAL A 48 10.94 19.38 -9.86
CA VAL A 48 11.48 18.06 -9.48
C VAL A 48 10.99 17.63 -8.09
N GLU A 49 10.86 18.57 -7.17
CA GLU A 49 10.38 18.37 -5.80
C GLU A 49 8.91 17.94 -5.71
N ASN A 50 8.17 18.15 -6.78
CA ASN A 50 6.75 17.75 -6.89
C ASN A 50 6.55 16.39 -7.56
N PHE A 51 7.63 15.74 -7.97
CA PHE A 51 7.59 14.35 -8.41
C PHE A 51 7.22 13.43 -7.24
N VAL A 52 6.22 12.57 -7.44
CA VAL A 52 5.75 11.62 -6.41
C VAL A 52 6.29 10.23 -6.67
N ASN A 53 6.03 9.66 -7.86
CA ASN A 53 6.47 8.31 -8.20
C ASN A 53 6.26 7.97 -9.69
N VAL A 54 6.83 6.85 -10.11
CA VAL A 54 6.48 6.15 -11.35
C VAL A 54 5.82 4.82 -10.99
N ILE A 55 4.61 4.60 -11.46
CA ILE A 55 3.86 3.37 -11.25
C ILE A 55 3.97 2.50 -12.50
N ALA A 56 4.49 1.28 -12.37
CA ALA A 56 4.47 0.30 -13.45
C ALA A 56 3.17 -0.50 -13.42
N VAL A 57 2.41 -0.44 -14.51
CA VAL A 57 1.14 -1.14 -14.66
C VAL A 57 1.32 -2.28 -15.65
N LYS A 58 0.92 -3.50 -15.27
CA LYS A 58 0.90 -4.63 -16.20
C LYS A 58 -0.19 -4.41 -17.24
N SER A 59 0.20 -4.08 -18.47
CA SER A 59 -0.73 -3.75 -19.56
C SER A 59 -1.05 -4.93 -20.47
N SER A 60 -0.21 -5.97 -20.48
CA SER A 60 -0.44 -7.14 -21.33
C SER A 60 0.16 -8.42 -20.75
N THR A 61 -0.38 -9.55 -21.22
CA THR A 61 0.23 -10.88 -21.01
C THR A 61 0.69 -11.39 -22.37
N PRO A 62 1.93 -11.90 -22.48
CA PRO A 62 2.41 -12.46 -23.72
C PRO A 62 1.56 -13.67 -24.13
N SER A 63 0.94 -13.61 -25.30
CA SER A 63 0.15 -14.71 -25.86
C SER A 63 0.07 -14.61 -27.39
N GLY A 64 -0.09 -15.73 -28.06
CA GLY A 64 -0.34 -15.80 -29.49
C GLY A 64 0.73 -15.08 -30.33
N THR A 65 0.31 -14.24 -31.27
CA THR A 65 1.17 -13.51 -32.21
C THR A 65 2.21 -12.61 -31.53
N LYS A 66 1.95 -12.13 -30.31
CA LYS A 66 2.92 -11.31 -29.54
C LYS A 66 4.19 -12.09 -29.17
N THR A 67 4.15 -13.43 -29.17
CA THR A 67 5.30 -14.27 -28.84
C THR A 67 6.10 -14.69 -30.08
N ALA A 68 5.65 -14.40 -31.29
CA ALA A 68 6.29 -14.81 -32.55
C ALA A 68 7.73 -14.25 -32.70
N HIS A 69 8.04 -13.13 -32.03
CA HIS A 69 9.37 -12.50 -32.13
C HIS A 69 10.14 -12.55 -30.79
N LYS A 70 9.83 -13.48 -29.89
CA LYS A 70 10.44 -13.59 -28.55
C LYS A 70 11.98 -13.78 -28.59
N GLU A 71 12.50 -14.28 -29.68
CA GLU A 71 13.94 -14.47 -29.86
C GLU A 71 14.69 -13.20 -30.31
N LYS A 72 13.95 -12.19 -30.81
CA LYS A 72 14.51 -10.93 -31.32
C LYS A 72 14.26 -9.74 -30.44
N THR A 73 13.34 -9.85 -29.48
CA THR A 73 12.95 -8.70 -28.60
C THR A 73 12.40 -9.18 -27.26
N ILE A 74 12.51 -8.30 -26.28
CA ILE A 74 11.83 -8.45 -24.99
C ILE A 74 10.40 -7.95 -25.15
N ILE A 75 9.42 -8.81 -24.91
CA ILE A 75 8.01 -8.49 -25.09
C ILE A 75 7.58 -7.44 -24.05
N LYS A 76 7.03 -6.33 -24.53
CA LYS A 76 6.46 -5.29 -23.67
C LYS A 76 5.26 -5.84 -22.89
N GLN A 77 5.30 -5.72 -21.55
CA GLN A 77 4.23 -6.17 -20.66
C GLN A 77 3.72 -5.08 -19.74
N LYS A 78 4.34 -3.91 -19.74
CA LYS A 78 4.01 -2.81 -18.83
C LYS A 78 3.84 -1.49 -19.57
N ASP A 79 2.99 -0.66 -19.03
CA ASP A 79 2.96 0.78 -19.24
C ASP A 79 3.33 1.49 -17.95
N LEU A 80 3.66 2.76 -18.02
CA LEU A 80 4.11 3.56 -16.90
C LEU A 80 3.13 4.70 -16.64
N ILE A 81 3.00 5.07 -15.37
CA ILE A 81 2.23 6.25 -14.98
C ILE A 81 3.17 7.16 -14.19
N LEU A 82 3.47 8.33 -14.74
CA LEU A 82 4.16 9.39 -14.02
C LEU A 82 3.17 10.08 -13.08
N VAL A 83 3.57 10.28 -11.84
CA VAL A 83 2.72 10.90 -10.80
C VAL A 83 3.41 12.16 -10.29
N TYR A 84 2.73 13.30 -10.44
CA TYR A 84 3.17 14.60 -9.92
C TYR A 84 2.09 15.22 -9.05
N ARG A 85 2.49 15.96 -8.05
CA ARG A 85 1.61 16.83 -7.24
C ARG A 85 1.76 18.28 -7.69
N LYS A 86 0.73 19.09 -7.45
CA LYS A 86 0.82 20.54 -7.74
C LYS A 86 1.67 21.27 -6.72
N THR A 87 1.52 20.93 -5.44
CA THR A 87 2.27 21.50 -4.32
C THR A 87 2.52 20.46 -3.23
N ASP A 88 3.29 20.80 -2.21
CA ASP A 88 3.54 20.00 -1.00
C ASP A 88 2.28 19.77 -0.14
N LYS A 89 1.21 20.53 -0.37
CA LYS A 89 -0.10 20.36 0.30
C LYS A 89 -0.89 19.16 -0.20
N ALA A 90 -0.50 18.59 -1.35
CA ALA A 90 -1.18 17.42 -1.92
C ALA A 90 -1.18 16.25 -0.95
N ARG A 91 -2.32 15.57 -0.86
CA ARG A 91 -2.50 14.38 -0.02
C ARG A 91 -3.16 13.27 -0.81
N LEU A 92 -2.57 12.09 -0.74
CA LEU A 92 -3.19 10.87 -1.24
C LEU A 92 -4.19 10.37 -0.20
N ILE A 93 -5.41 10.11 -0.62
CA ILE A 93 -6.41 9.46 0.23
C ILE A 93 -6.16 7.95 0.14
N PRO A 94 -5.73 7.30 1.24
CA PRO A 94 -5.48 5.87 1.21
C PRO A 94 -6.74 5.10 0.85
N GLN A 95 -6.64 4.20 -0.11
CA GLN A 95 -7.72 3.29 -0.47
C GLN A 95 -7.56 1.99 0.31
N TYR A 96 -8.59 1.64 1.07
CA TYR A 96 -8.61 0.41 1.85
C TYR A 96 -9.49 -0.62 1.15
N THR A 97 -8.95 -1.80 0.90
CA THR A 97 -9.73 -2.96 0.46
C THR A 97 -10.01 -3.87 1.64
N VAL A 98 -11.24 -4.36 1.71
CA VAL A 98 -11.61 -5.34 2.73
C VAL A 98 -10.81 -6.63 2.47
N ARG A 99 -10.10 -7.10 3.47
CA ARG A 99 -9.40 -8.39 3.38
C ARG A 99 -10.40 -9.53 3.52
N ASN A 100 -10.23 -10.56 2.72
CA ASN A 100 -11.07 -11.77 2.79
C ASN A 100 -10.57 -12.77 3.84
N LYS A 101 -9.44 -12.49 4.49
CA LYS A 101 -8.82 -13.36 5.51
C LYS A 101 -8.26 -12.51 6.64
N TRP A 102 -8.24 -13.08 7.82
CA TRP A 102 -7.55 -12.47 8.96
C TRP A 102 -6.05 -12.35 8.72
N ASP A 103 -5.47 -11.23 9.13
CA ASP A 103 -4.02 -11.06 9.09
C ASP A 103 -3.40 -11.81 10.27
N LYS A 104 -2.69 -12.92 9.98
CA LYS A 104 -2.06 -13.79 10.98
C LYS A 104 -1.07 -13.08 11.91
N HIS A 105 -0.55 -11.91 11.52
CA HIS A 105 0.34 -11.12 12.36
C HIS A 105 -0.38 -10.53 13.57
N TYR A 106 -1.67 -10.25 13.49
CA TYR A 106 -2.50 -9.87 14.64
C TYR A 106 -2.92 -11.11 15.41
N SER A 107 -1.97 -11.66 16.17
CA SER A 107 -2.06 -12.96 16.84
C SER A 107 -2.12 -12.88 18.35
N LEU A 108 -2.05 -11.69 18.90
CA LEU A 108 -2.02 -11.44 20.34
C LEU A 108 -3.24 -10.65 20.78
N PHE A 109 -3.60 -10.87 22.03
CA PHE A 109 -4.69 -10.17 22.71
C PHE A 109 -4.15 -9.59 24.03
N LEU A 110 -4.46 -8.34 24.32
CA LEU A 110 -4.06 -7.66 25.52
C LEU A 110 -5.17 -7.83 26.58
N GLU A 111 -4.88 -8.58 27.63
CA GLU A 111 -5.72 -8.72 28.82
C GLU A 111 -5.38 -7.66 29.86
N GLY A 112 -6.35 -7.32 30.70
CA GLY A 112 -6.23 -6.33 31.75
C GLY A 112 -6.88 -5.01 31.38
N ASP A 113 -7.23 -4.22 32.39
CA ASP A 113 -7.86 -2.91 32.22
C ASP A 113 -6.93 -1.77 32.65
N GLU A 114 -5.87 -2.06 33.40
CA GLU A 114 -4.86 -1.13 33.86
C GLU A 114 -3.48 -1.48 33.31
N ILE A 115 -2.64 -0.47 33.10
CA ILE A 115 -1.31 -0.62 32.48
C ILE A 115 -0.43 -1.61 33.28
N GLU A 116 -0.56 -1.64 34.61
CA GLU A 116 0.21 -2.51 35.49
C GLU A 116 -0.21 -3.99 35.40
N ASN A 117 -1.41 -4.27 34.92
CA ASN A 117 -1.98 -5.61 34.83
C ASN A 117 -2.10 -6.15 33.40
N PHE A 118 -1.49 -5.46 32.44
CA PHE A 118 -1.51 -5.92 31.04
C PHE A 118 -0.76 -7.21 30.85
N LYS A 119 -1.44 -8.20 30.28
CA LYS A 119 -0.86 -9.49 29.89
C LYS A 119 -1.15 -9.79 28.43
N LEU A 120 -0.11 -10.16 27.69
CA LEU A 120 -0.27 -10.61 26.31
C LEU A 120 -0.59 -12.10 26.27
N VAL A 121 -1.73 -12.45 25.72
CA VAL A 121 -2.16 -13.83 25.50
C VAL A 121 -2.36 -14.09 23.99
N LYS A 122 -2.36 -15.35 23.59
CA LYS A 122 -2.61 -15.67 22.17
C LYS A 122 -4.07 -15.40 21.83
N LEU A 123 -4.30 -14.71 20.71
CA LEU A 123 -5.66 -14.46 20.22
C LEU A 123 -6.46 -15.76 20.02
N SER A 124 -5.80 -16.84 19.56
CA SER A 124 -6.43 -18.15 19.41
C SER A 124 -7.05 -18.68 20.70
N ASP A 125 -6.40 -18.47 21.84
CA ASP A 125 -6.88 -18.96 23.13
C ASP A 125 -8.12 -18.16 23.57
N LYS A 126 -8.12 -16.84 23.32
CA LYS A 126 -9.32 -15.99 23.54
C LYS A 126 -10.48 -16.32 22.64
N LEU A 127 -10.22 -16.73 21.39
CA LEU A 127 -11.28 -17.15 20.47
C LEU A 127 -11.90 -18.49 20.89
N ILE A 128 -11.11 -19.38 21.50
CA ILE A 128 -11.63 -20.65 22.08
C ILE A 128 -12.47 -20.36 23.33
N GLU A 129 -11.95 -19.54 24.23
CA GLU A 129 -12.65 -19.13 25.47
C GLU A 129 -14.04 -18.53 25.20
N ASN A 130 -14.18 -17.81 24.08
CA ASN A 130 -15.44 -17.18 23.66
C ASN A 130 -16.26 -18.05 22.68
N ASP A 131 -16.00 -19.34 22.56
CA ASP A 131 -16.73 -20.27 21.70
C ASP A 131 -16.82 -19.85 20.21
N ILE A 132 -15.82 -19.12 19.72
CA ILE A 132 -15.73 -18.68 18.33
C ILE A 132 -15.08 -19.76 17.47
N ILE A 133 -14.06 -20.41 18.00
CA ILE A 133 -13.41 -21.57 17.38
C ILE A 133 -13.35 -22.72 18.40
N LYS A 134 -13.54 -23.96 17.92
CA LYS A 134 -13.54 -25.14 18.78
C LYS A 134 -12.15 -25.70 19.12
N LYS A 135 -11.15 -25.38 18.30
CA LYS A 135 -9.77 -25.85 18.44
C LYS A 135 -8.80 -24.83 17.86
N LYS A 136 -7.53 -24.92 18.24
CA LYS A 136 -6.49 -24.08 17.64
C LYS A 136 -6.39 -24.33 16.14
N ILE A 137 -6.59 -23.28 15.36
CA ILE A 137 -6.44 -23.25 13.91
C ILE A 137 -5.53 -22.09 13.54
N SER A 138 -4.94 -22.14 12.34
CA SER A 138 -4.21 -20.99 11.82
C SER A 138 -5.15 -19.80 11.65
N LEU A 139 -4.75 -18.62 12.11
CA LEU A 139 -5.61 -17.44 12.16
C LEU A 139 -6.11 -16.98 10.78
N ASP A 140 -5.35 -17.26 9.71
CA ASP A 140 -5.75 -16.99 8.33
C ASP A 140 -6.92 -17.88 7.83
N LYS A 141 -7.22 -18.95 8.57
CA LYS A 141 -8.35 -19.87 8.30
C LYS A 141 -9.62 -19.51 9.06
N ILE A 142 -9.59 -18.46 9.87
CA ILE A 142 -10.77 -17.98 10.57
C ILE A 142 -11.75 -17.40 9.54
N ASP A 143 -13.01 -17.81 9.63
CA ASP A 143 -14.08 -17.17 8.87
C ASP A 143 -14.37 -15.77 9.45
N ILE A 144 -13.83 -14.76 8.81
CA ILE A 144 -14.02 -13.36 9.21
C ILE A 144 -15.46 -12.87 9.03
N ASN A 145 -16.31 -13.63 8.29
CA ASN A 145 -17.71 -13.32 8.11
C ASN A 145 -18.60 -13.92 9.22
N ASN A 146 -18.04 -14.80 10.06
CA ASN A 146 -18.76 -15.36 11.21
C ASN A 146 -19.24 -14.23 12.13
N LYS A 147 -20.54 -14.24 12.46
CA LYS A 147 -21.18 -13.20 13.28
C LYS A 147 -20.52 -13.04 14.65
N LYS A 148 -20.27 -14.18 15.34
CA LYS A 148 -19.62 -14.17 16.66
C LYS A 148 -18.21 -13.58 16.60
N PHE A 149 -17.43 -13.90 15.54
CA PHE A 149 -16.11 -13.34 15.35
C PHE A 149 -16.16 -11.82 15.12
N LYS A 150 -17.10 -11.33 14.28
CA LYS A 150 -17.28 -9.89 14.04
C LYS A 150 -17.66 -9.14 15.31
N GLU A 151 -18.58 -9.64 16.08
CA GLU A 151 -19.00 -9.04 17.35
C GLU A 151 -17.82 -8.99 18.35
N PHE A 152 -17.08 -10.09 18.48
CA PHE A 152 -15.89 -10.16 19.32
C PHE A 152 -14.83 -9.16 18.87
N TYR A 153 -14.53 -9.11 17.57
CA TYR A 153 -13.54 -8.20 17.01
C TYR A 153 -13.92 -6.73 17.23
N LEU A 154 -15.15 -6.36 16.92
CA LEU A 154 -15.62 -4.98 17.09
C LEU A 154 -15.53 -4.54 18.55
N LYS A 155 -15.91 -5.40 19.50
CA LYS A 155 -15.83 -5.14 20.94
C LYS A 155 -14.38 -5.01 21.43
N ASN A 156 -13.46 -5.79 20.87
CA ASN A 156 -12.09 -5.93 21.37
C ASN A 156 -11.02 -5.41 20.41
N SER A 157 -11.37 -4.62 19.40
CA SER A 157 -10.44 -4.17 18.34
C SER A 157 -9.20 -3.46 18.89
N LYS A 158 -9.32 -2.69 19.98
CA LYS A 158 -8.21 -1.99 20.63
C LYS A 158 -7.27 -2.92 21.44
N ARG A 159 -7.70 -4.15 21.71
CA ARG A 159 -6.96 -5.16 22.49
C ARG A 159 -6.26 -6.19 21.61
N ILE A 160 -6.60 -6.24 20.32
CA ILE A 160 -5.99 -7.16 19.37
C ILE A 160 -4.75 -6.50 18.78
N CYS A 161 -3.58 -7.09 19.00
CA CYS A 161 -2.31 -6.50 18.65
C CYS A 161 -1.35 -7.47 17.95
N ARG A 162 -0.27 -6.92 17.41
CA ARG A 162 0.86 -7.65 16.85
C ARG A 162 2.15 -7.14 17.46
N LEU A 163 3.15 -8.01 17.57
CA LEU A 163 4.51 -7.57 17.86
C LEU A 163 5.12 -6.97 16.59
N GLN A 164 5.79 -5.85 16.75
CA GLN A 164 6.56 -5.20 15.69
C GLN A 164 7.93 -4.85 16.22
N SER A 165 9.00 -5.28 15.53
CA SER A 165 10.36 -4.89 15.87
C SER A 165 10.57 -3.40 15.54
N HIS A 166 11.26 -2.71 16.43
CA HIS A 166 11.70 -1.35 16.19
C HIS A 166 12.97 -1.36 15.32
N LYS A 167 13.01 -0.50 14.29
CA LYS A 167 14.22 -0.31 13.46
C LYS A 167 15.34 0.41 14.21
N ASN A 168 15.00 1.20 15.23
CA ASN A 168 15.97 1.87 16.10
C ASN A 168 16.40 0.92 17.21
N LYS A 169 17.72 0.64 17.30
CA LYS A 169 18.30 -0.28 18.29
C LYS A 169 18.05 0.16 19.74
N GLU A 170 18.04 1.46 20.02
CA GLU A 170 17.72 1.99 21.35
C GLU A 170 16.25 1.77 21.73
N ALA A 171 15.32 2.06 20.80
CA ALA A 171 13.90 1.82 21.03
C ALA A 171 13.60 0.32 21.19
N ASP A 172 14.31 -0.57 20.46
CA ASP A 172 14.18 -2.02 20.60
C ASP A 172 14.69 -2.49 21.98
N LYS A 173 15.80 -1.92 22.46
CA LYS A 173 16.36 -2.21 23.78
C LYS A 173 15.39 -1.79 24.90
N ILE A 174 14.88 -0.56 24.85
CA ILE A 174 13.89 -0.04 25.83
C ILE A 174 12.59 -0.86 25.80
N SER A 175 12.14 -1.29 24.61
CA SER A 175 10.95 -2.12 24.46
C SER A 175 11.14 -3.51 25.09
N ARG A 176 12.33 -4.10 24.97
CA ARG A 176 12.67 -5.40 25.60
C ARG A 176 12.79 -5.28 27.12
N GLU A 177 13.46 -4.23 27.60
CA GLU A 177 13.64 -3.99 29.03
C GLU A 177 12.28 -3.72 29.75
N LYS A 178 11.31 -3.08 29.06
CA LYS A 178 9.96 -2.84 29.60
C LYS A 178 8.98 -4.00 29.38
N GLY A 179 9.27 -4.91 28.48
CA GLY A 179 8.44 -6.08 28.21
C GLY A 179 8.75 -7.31 29.05
N ASP A 180 9.86 -7.27 29.78
CA ASP A 180 10.27 -8.34 30.71
C ASP A 180 9.80 -8.09 32.15
N THR A 181 8.88 -7.13 32.36
CA THR A 181 8.26 -6.84 33.67
C THR A 181 6.81 -7.28 33.73
#